data_11be991c8ba7f40e17d3be854946e91d
#
_entry.id   11be991c8ba7f40e17d3be854946e91d
#
_cell.length_a   1.000
_cell.length_b   1.000
_cell.length_c   1.000
_cell.angle_alpha   90.00
_cell.angle_beta   90.00
_cell.angle_gamma   90.00
#
_symmetry.space_group_name_H-M   'P 1'
#
loop_
_entity.id
_entity.type
_entity.pdbx_description
1 polymer ?
#
loop_
_entity_poly.entity_id
_entity_poly.type
_entity_poly.pdbx_seq_one_letter_code
_entity_poly.pdbx_strand_id
1 'polypeptide(L)'
;MPNTTKAALEESLKRLLLKKPLDKITITDITTDCGISRMAFYYHFKDIYDLVEWSCVEDGTKALQGKKTSESWTEGLTQIFGAVLENKPFIMNVYRNVDRERIENYLFKLTYDLIVGVVEEKSKGPVSYTHLRAHET
;
A
#
# COMPACT_ATOMS: atom_id res chain seq x y z
N MET A 1 16.03 -12.74 -2.40
CA MET A 1 15.25 -11.59 -1.91
C MET A 1 13.84 -12.06 -1.59
N PRO A 2 13.39 -11.86 -0.35
CA PRO A 2 12.08 -12.38 0.06
C PRO A 2 10.90 -11.85 -0.74
N ASN A 3 11.02 -10.64 -1.29
CA ASN A 3 9.88 -10.01 -1.99
C ASN A 3 9.99 -10.07 -3.51
N THR A 4 10.94 -10.83 -4.05
CA THR A 4 11.12 -10.88 -5.49
C THR A 4 9.91 -11.45 -6.21
N THR A 5 9.33 -12.54 -5.68
CA THR A 5 8.15 -13.15 -6.26
C THR A 5 6.95 -12.21 -6.19
N LYS A 6 6.77 -11.57 -5.04
CA LYS A 6 5.68 -10.61 -4.87
C LYS A 6 5.81 -9.44 -5.86
N ALA A 7 7.03 -8.93 -6.02
CA ALA A 7 7.29 -7.84 -6.95
C ALA A 7 7.00 -8.24 -8.39
N ALA A 8 7.36 -9.46 -8.78
CA ALA A 8 7.08 -9.95 -10.13
C ALA A 8 5.58 -10.08 -10.38
N LEU A 9 4.84 -10.56 -9.38
CA LEU A 9 3.39 -10.66 -9.46
C LEU A 9 2.75 -9.28 -9.58
N GLU A 10 3.25 -8.32 -8.81
CA GLU A 10 2.77 -6.94 -8.86
C GLU A 10 3.00 -6.32 -10.23
N GLU A 11 4.20 -6.47 -10.78
CA GLU A 11 4.51 -5.93 -12.10
C GLU A 11 3.61 -6.53 -13.18
N SER A 12 3.36 -7.83 -13.09
CA SER A 12 2.48 -8.52 -14.01
C SER A 12 1.06 -7.96 -13.92
N LEU A 13 0.55 -7.80 -12.71
CA LEU A 13 -0.77 -7.24 -12.49
C LEU A 13 -0.87 -5.83 -13.10
N LYS A 14 0.13 -4.99 -12.85
CA LYS A 14 0.12 -3.62 -13.38
C LYS A 14 0.14 -3.59 -14.91
N ARG A 15 0.93 -4.47 -15.53
CA ARG A 15 0.94 -4.57 -16.98
C ARG A 15 -0.41 -4.97 -17.55
N LEU A 16 -1.04 -5.96 -16.91
CA LEU A 16 -2.34 -6.45 -17.38
C LEU A 16 -3.44 -5.40 -17.18
N LEU A 17 -3.34 -4.61 -16.11
CA LEU A 17 -4.32 -3.55 -15.86
C LEU A 17 -4.26 -2.42 -16.87
N LEU A 18 -3.18 -2.30 -17.62
CA LEU A 18 -3.12 -1.35 -18.72
C LEU A 18 -3.92 -1.83 -19.92
N LYS A 19 -4.23 -3.11 -19.98
CA LYS A 19 -4.90 -3.72 -21.14
C LYS A 19 -6.35 -4.06 -20.88
N LYS A 20 -6.74 -4.36 -19.64
CA LYS A 20 -8.10 -4.77 -19.34
C LYS A 20 -8.45 -4.48 -17.89
N PRO A 21 -9.77 -4.41 -17.59
CA PRO A 21 -10.20 -4.12 -16.22
C PRO A 21 -9.87 -5.25 -15.27
N LEU A 22 -9.74 -4.89 -13.99
CA LEU A 22 -9.33 -5.82 -12.94
C LEU A 22 -10.24 -7.05 -12.86
N ASP A 23 -11.55 -6.86 -13.03
CA ASP A 23 -12.51 -7.96 -12.92
C ASP A 23 -12.39 -8.97 -14.06
N LYS A 24 -11.62 -8.66 -15.09
CA LYS A 24 -11.36 -9.57 -16.22
C LYS A 24 -9.99 -10.22 -16.14
N ILE A 25 -9.21 -9.94 -15.11
CA ILE A 25 -7.88 -10.51 -14.93
C ILE A 25 -7.99 -11.70 -13.98
N THR A 26 -7.44 -12.82 -14.37
CA THR A 26 -7.43 -14.04 -13.56
C THR A 26 -6.04 -14.29 -12.97
N ILE A 27 -5.98 -15.13 -11.95
CA ILE A 27 -4.71 -15.54 -11.38
C ILE A 27 -3.86 -16.24 -12.44
N THR A 28 -4.48 -17.03 -13.31
CA THR A 28 -3.77 -17.69 -14.39
C THR A 28 -3.15 -16.67 -15.35
N ASP A 29 -3.87 -15.58 -15.66
CA ASP A 29 -3.32 -14.52 -16.50
C ASP A 29 -2.03 -13.97 -15.90
N ILE A 30 -2.06 -13.68 -14.60
CA ILE A 30 -0.90 -13.11 -13.91
C ILE A 30 0.26 -14.09 -13.88
N THR A 31 0.01 -15.31 -13.47
CA THR A 31 1.08 -16.30 -13.33
C THR A 31 1.68 -16.70 -14.67
N THR A 32 0.86 -16.78 -15.70
CA THR A 32 1.35 -17.05 -17.05
C THR A 32 2.22 -15.88 -17.55
N ASP A 33 1.77 -14.65 -17.31
CA ASP A 33 2.50 -13.47 -17.77
C ASP A 33 3.89 -13.36 -17.15
N CYS A 34 4.03 -13.70 -15.88
CA CYS A 34 5.32 -13.54 -15.19
C CYS A 34 6.09 -14.86 -14.99
N GLY A 35 5.54 -15.98 -15.47
CA GLY A 35 6.24 -17.26 -15.38
C GLY A 35 6.33 -17.85 -13.98
N ILE A 36 5.39 -17.49 -13.12
CA ILE A 36 5.34 -17.98 -11.73
C ILE A 36 4.18 -18.97 -11.61
N SER A 37 4.32 -20.01 -10.80
CA SER A 37 3.28 -21.03 -10.66
C SER A 37 2.11 -20.52 -9.85
N ARG A 38 0.93 -21.12 -10.06
CA ARG A 38 -0.25 -20.80 -9.25
C ARG A 38 0.00 -21.09 -7.76
N MET A 39 0.74 -22.16 -7.48
CA MET A 39 1.08 -22.51 -6.10
C MET A 39 1.89 -21.40 -5.44
N ALA A 40 2.86 -20.83 -6.15
CA ALA A 40 3.65 -19.73 -5.63
C ALA A 40 2.79 -18.49 -5.39
N PHE A 41 1.81 -18.23 -6.29
CA PHE A 41 0.88 -17.14 -6.07
C PHE A 41 0.13 -17.34 -4.74
N TYR A 42 -0.47 -18.52 -4.55
CA TYR A 42 -1.26 -18.78 -3.34
C TYR A 42 -0.44 -18.88 -2.07
N TYR A 43 0.87 -19.08 -2.21
CA TYR A 43 1.75 -19.01 -1.06
C TYR A 43 1.81 -17.59 -0.49
N HIS A 44 1.74 -16.58 -1.37
CA HIS A 44 1.88 -15.20 -0.96
C HIS A 44 0.55 -14.45 -0.82
N PHE A 45 -0.44 -14.79 -1.62
CA PHE A 45 -1.69 -14.04 -1.68
C PHE A 45 -2.89 -14.98 -1.73
N LYS A 46 -3.94 -14.58 -1.04
CA LYS A 46 -5.18 -15.34 -1.01
C LYS A 46 -5.92 -15.27 -2.34
N ASP A 47 -5.94 -14.09 -2.95
CA ASP A 47 -6.60 -13.84 -4.23
C ASP A 47 -6.00 -12.59 -4.87
N ILE A 48 -6.57 -12.19 -6.01
CA ILE A 48 -6.08 -11.01 -6.72
C ILE A 48 -6.26 -9.73 -5.89
N TYR A 49 -7.35 -9.64 -5.13
CA TYR A 49 -7.60 -8.45 -4.31
C TYR A 49 -6.56 -8.31 -3.20
N ASP A 50 -6.08 -9.43 -2.69
CA ASP A 50 -5.00 -9.43 -1.71
C ASP A 50 -3.72 -8.87 -2.32
N LEU A 51 -3.42 -9.25 -3.56
CA LEU A 51 -2.29 -8.69 -4.30
C LEU A 51 -2.46 -7.19 -4.55
N VAL A 52 -3.67 -6.76 -4.93
CA VAL A 52 -3.96 -5.34 -5.14
C VAL A 52 -3.72 -4.55 -3.85
N GLU A 53 -4.22 -5.07 -2.72
CA GLU A 53 -4.01 -4.42 -1.43
C GLU A 53 -2.53 -4.29 -1.11
N TRP A 54 -1.79 -5.38 -1.27
CA TRP A 54 -0.35 -5.36 -1.02
C TRP A 54 0.35 -4.32 -1.89
N SER A 55 -0.03 -4.26 -3.17
CA SER A 55 0.56 -3.30 -4.11
C SER A 55 0.28 -1.85 -3.68
N CYS A 56 -0.97 -1.56 -3.30
CA CYS A 56 -1.33 -0.22 -2.86
C CYS A 56 -0.60 0.18 -1.59
N VAL A 57 -0.53 -0.72 -0.62
CA VAL A 57 0.15 -0.45 0.65
C VAL A 57 1.66 -0.30 0.42
N GLU A 58 2.24 -1.14 -0.41
CA GLU A 58 3.66 -1.08 -0.72
C GLU A 58 4.04 0.24 -1.38
N ASP A 59 3.26 0.64 -2.38
CA ASP A 59 3.51 1.91 -3.09
C ASP A 59 3.34 3.10 -2.16
N GLY A 60 2.31 3.06 -1.31
CA GLY A 60 2.08 4.11 -0.33
C GLY A 60 3.19 4.19 0.71
N THR A 61 3.66 3.03 1.18
CA THR A 61 4.74 2.97 2.14
C THR A 61 6.02 3.55 1.56
N LYS A 62 6.31 3.23 0.30
CA LYS A 62 7.48 3.81 -0.38
C LYS A 62 7.35 5.32 -0.51
N ALA A 63 6.14 5.80 -0.84
CA ALA A 63 5.91 7.23 -0.95
C ALA A 63 6.08 7.95 0.38
N LEU A 64 5.79 7.26 1.49
CA LEU A 64 5.93 7.84 2.82
C LEU A 64 7.31 7.66 3.43
N GLN A 65 8.21 6.97 2.75
CA GLN A 65 9.51 6.65 3.32
C GLN A 65 10.23 7.90 3.80
N GLY A 66 10.59 7.94 5.08
CA GLY A 66 11.24 9.08 5.69
C GLY A 66 10.34 10.26 5.99
N LYS A 67 9.02 10.14 5.78
CA LYS A 67 8.08 11.25 5.93
C LYS A 67 6.97 10.96 6.96
N LYS A 68 7.27 10.14 7.96
CA LYS A 68 6.27 9.74 8.96
C LYS A 68 6.47 10.44 10.29
N THR A 69 6.98 11.67 10.28
CA THR A 69 7.19 12.45 11.50
C THR A 69 6.22 13.62 11.57
N SER A 70 6.12 14.24 12.73
CA SER A 70 5.25 15.39 12.90
C SER A 70 5.69 16.58 12.05
N GLU A 71 6.96 16.62 11.65
CA GLU A 71 7.47 17.70 10.80
C GLU A 71 7.31 17.40 9.32
N SER A 72 7.27 16.12 8.94
CA SER A 72 7.30 15.72 7.54
C SER A 72 5.99 15.10 7.05
N TRP A 73 4.95 15.01 7.88
CA TRP A 73 3.72 14.31 7.49
C TRP A 73 3.02 14.97 6.29
N THR A 74 3.10 16.30 6.17
CA THR A 74 2.50 16.98 5.03
C THR A 74 3.23 16.63 3.73
N GLU A 75 4.56 16.49 3.81
CA GLU A 75 5.33 16.03 2.67
C GLU A 75 4.96 14.59 2.32
N GLY A 76 4.72 13.75 3.34
CA GLY A 76 4.27 12.37 3.14
C GLY A 76 2.95 12.32 2.39
N LEU A 77 1.98 13.13 2.80
CA LEU A 77 0.71 13.21 2.09
C LEU A 77 0.87 13.67 0.66
N THR A 78 1.73 14.68 0.45
CA THR A 78 2.01 15.17 -0.91
C THR A 78 2.62 14.07 -1.77
N GLN A 79 3.51 13.27 -1.19
CA GLN A 79 4.12 12.15 -1.90
C GLN A 79 3.07 11.09 -2.26
N ILE A 80 2.13 10.80 -1.35
CA ILE A 80 1.04 9.86 -1.65
C ILE A 80 0.19 10.36 -2.82
N PHE A 81 -0.20 11.63 -2.79
CA PHE A 81 -0.97 12.19 -3.89
C PHE A 81 -0.21 12.14 -5.21
N GLY A 82 1.10 12.43 -5.16
CA GLY A 82 1.94 12.30 -6.34
C GLY A 82 1.99 10.89 -6.89
N ALA A 83 2.12 9.91 -6.01
CA ALA A 83 2.14 8.50 -6.40
C ALA A 83 0.80 8.07 -7.02
N VAL A 84 -0.31 8.56 -6.48
CA VAL A 84 -1.63 8.29 -7.05
C VAL A 84 -1.72 8.85 -8.47
N LEU A 85 -1.26 10.08 -8.67
CA LEU A 85 -1.30 10.70 -10.00
C LEU A 85 -0.39 9.97 -11.00
N GLU A 86 0.78 9.54 -10.57
CA GLU A 86 1.70 8.80 -11.42
C GLU A 86 1.14 7.44 -11.82
N ASN A 87 0.34 6.85 -10.95
CA ASN A 87 -0.24 5.52 -11.19
C ASN A 87 -1.74 5.62 -11.51
N LYS A 88 -2.16 6.71 -12.10
CA LYS A 88 -3.58 6.97 -12.35
C LYS A 88 -4.31 5.83 -13.05
N PRO A 89 -3.80 5.23 -14.14
CA PRO A 89 -4.54 4.13 -14.78
C PRO A 89 -4.78 2.96 -13.83
N PHE A 90 -3.78 2.58 -13.06
CA PHE A 90 -3.89 1.51 -12.08
C PHE A 90 -4.93 1.87 -10.99
N ILE A 91 -4.82 3.07 -10.43
CA ILE A 91 -5.70 3.53 -9.36
C ILE A 91 -7.15 3.59 -9.85
N MET A 92 -7.38 4.13 -11.04
CA MET A 92 -8.74 4.22 -11.59
C MET A 92 -9.34 2.86 -11.87
N ASN A 93 -8.54 1.92 -12.35
CA ASN A 93 -8.99 0.55 -12.58
C ASN A 93 -9.38 -0.12 -11.26
N VAL A 94 -8.57 0.06 -10.24
CA VAL A 94 -8.85 -0.46 -8.89
C VAL A 94 -10.14 0.18 -8.35
N TYR A 95 -10.25 1.49 -8.45
CA TYR A 95 -11.41 2.22 -7.93
C TYR A 95 -12.70 1.73 -8.58
N ARG A 96 -12.68 1.46 -9.87
CA ARG A 96 -13.87 1.04 -10.61
C ARG A 96 -14.26 -0.40 -10.38
N ASN A 97 -13.30 -1.26 -10.04
CA ASN A 97 -13.51 -2.72 -10.04
C ASN A 97 -13.32 -3.39 -8.67
N VAL A 98 -13.00 -2.61 -7.63
CA VAL A 98 -12.86 -3.14 -6.28
C VAL A 98 -13.97 -2.52 -5.44
N ASP A 99 -14.57 -3.31 -4.55
CA ASP A 99 -15.66 -2.80 -3.75
C ASP A 99 -15.18 -1.71 -2.78
N ARG A 100 -16.14 -0.88 -2.37
CA ARG A 100 -15.86 0.27 -1.52
C ARG A 100 -15.20 -0.11 -0.21
N GLU A 101 -15.65 -1.20 0.39
CA GLU A 101 -15.12 -1.66 1.67
C GLU A 101 -13.63 -1.98 1.56
N ARG A 102 -13.23 -2.65 0.49
CA ARG A 102 -11.82 -2.98 0.28
C ARG A 102 -10.97 -1.71 0.07
N ILE A 103 -11.50 -0.76 -0.70
CA ILE A 103 -10.81 0.50 -0.92
C ILE A 103 -10.62 1.24 0.40
N GLU A 104 -11.65 1.28 1.23
CA GLU A 104 -11.54 1.91 2.54
C GLU A 104 -10.49 1.22 3.41
N ASN A 105 -10.41 -0.11 3.34
CA ASN A 105 -9.38 -0.85 4.08
C ASN A 105 -7.98 -0.52 3.59
N TYR A 106 -7.79 -0.37 2.28
CA TYR A 106 -6.49 0.01 1.73
C TYR A 106 -6.08 1.38 2.23
N LEU A 107 -7.01 2.34 2.17
CA LEU A 107 -6.74 3.70 2.64
C LEU A 107 -6.48 3.72 4.14
N PHE A 108 -7.24 2.94 4.90
CA PHE A 108 -7.03 2.85 6.35
C PHE A 108 -5.62 2.35 6.67
N LYS A 109 -5.16 1.32 5.97
CA LYS A 109 -3.82 0.80 6.22
C LYS A 109 -2.74 1.81 5.91
N LEU A 110 -2.91 2.57 4.83
CA LEU A 110 -1.95 3.61 4.46
C LEU A 110 -1.91 4.74 5.50
N THR A 111 -3.09 5.23 5.90
CA THR A 111 -3.15 6.32 6.87
C THR A 111 -2.73 5.87 8.25
N TYR A 112 -3.06 4.64 8.62
CA TYR A 112 -2.65 4.08 9.91
C TYR A 112 -1.12 4.10 10.04
N ASP A 113 -0.43 3.69 8.99
CA ASP A 113 1.02 3.64 8.99
C ASP A 113 1.62 5.04 9.21
N LEU A 114 1.04 6.04 8.55
CA LEU A 114 1.47 7.42 8.72
C LEU A 114 1.19 7.93 10.14
N ILE A 115 -0.03 7.68 10.64
CA ILE A 115 -0.44 8.15 11.96
C ILE A 115 0.42 7.50 13.04
N VAL A 116 0.66 6.20 12.95
CA VAL A 116 1.50 5.51 13.92
C VAL A 116 2.91 6.07 13.92
N GLY A 117 3.46 6.36 12.73
CA GLY A 117 4.77 6.97 12.64
C GLY A 117 4.85 8.31 13.36
N VAL A 118 3.84 9.17 13.17
CA VAL A 118 3.78 10.46 13.85
C VAL A 118 3.61 10.30 15.35
N VAL A 119 2.73 9.40 15.76
CA VAL A 119 2.48 9.15 17.19
C VAL A 119 3.75 8.62 17.88
N GLU A 120 4.44 7.68 17.25
CA GLU A 120 5.67 7.14 17.82
C GLU A 120 6.74 8.21 17.96
N GLU A 121 6.86 9.08 16.96
CA GLU A 121 7.83 10.17 17.00
C GLU A 121 7.50 11.12 18.16
N LYS A 122 6.23 11.46 18.34
CA LYS A 122 5.80 12.33 19.44
C LYS A 122 6.03 11.69 20.80
N SER A 123 5.73 10.40 20.93
CA SER A 123 5.89 9.70 22.20
C SER A 123 7.36 9.47 22.57
N LYS A 124 8.26 9.58 21.61
CA LYS A 124 9.70 9.48 21.88
C LYS A 124 10.30 10.80 22.31
N GLY A 125 9.55 11.89 22.18
CA GLY A 125 10.02 13.19 22.65
C GLY A 125 10.08 13.19 24.17
N PRO A 126 11.26 13.28 24.78
CA PRO A 126 11.40 13.03 26.22
C PRO A 126 10.68 14.05 27.08
N VAL A 127 10.76 15.31 26.73
CA VAL A 127 10.20 16.36 27.58
C VAL A 127 8.67 16.36 27.55
N SER A 128 8.10 16.37 26.35
CA SER A 128 6.65 16.39 26.20
C SER A 128 5.99 15.17 26.80
N TYR A 129 6.55 14.02 26.52
CA TYR A 129 5.99 12.77 26.99
C TYR A 129 6.01 12.68 28.51
N THR A 130 7.16 12.96 29.09
CA THR A 130 7.34 12.90 30.54
C THR A 130 6.45 13.92 31.24
N HIS A 131 6.35 15.10 30.67
CA HIS A 131 5.53 16.15 31.24
C HIS A 131 4.05 15.78 31.26
N LEU A 132 3.56 15.25 30.17
CA LEU A 132 2.15 14.83 30.11
C LEU A 132 1.84 13.74 31.13
N ARG A 133 2.73 12.78 31.26
CA ARG A 133 2.51 11.72 32.26
C ARG A 133 2.48 12.26 33.68
N ALA A 134 3.36 13.19 33.95
CA ALA A 134 3.38 13.81 35.28
C ALA A 134 2.06 14.52 35.59
N HIS A 135 1.48 15.17 34.61
CA HIS A 135 0.22 15.85 34.76
C HIS A 135 -0.97 14.91 34.94
N GLU A 136 -0.93 13.78 34.34
CA GLU A 136 -2.01 12.81 34.42
C GLU A 136 -2.10 12.15 35.78
N THR A 137 -1.05 12.18 36.54
CA THR A 137 -1.08 11.61 37.87
C THR A 137 -1.43 12.65 38.91
#